data_360f3c0a6180196a9a14897ff14a9a50
#
_entry.id   360f3c0a6180196a9a14897ff14a9a50
#
_cell.length_a   1.000
_cell.length_b   1.000
_cell.length_c   1.000
_cell.angle_alpha   90.00
_cell.angle_beta   90.00
_cell.angle_gamma   90.00
#
_symmetry.space_group_name_H-M   'P 1'
#
loop_
_entity.id
_entity.type
_entity.pdbx_description
1 polymer ?
#
loop_
_entity_poly.entity_id
_entity_poly.type
_entity_poly.pdbx_seq_one_letter_code
_entity_poly.pdbx_strand_id
1 'polypeptide(L)' 'VTDGIQKGHMRLQAKSLGLAVGATQEELPHLMNLLAKAPHLNQETAKALLEELRK' A
#
# COMPACT_ATOMS: atom_id res chain seq x y z
N VAL A 1 -2.43 -19.18 -13.40
CA VAL A 1 -3.66 -19.24 -12.61
C VAL A 1 -3.44 -18.73 -11.21
N THR A 2 -2.41 -19.23 -10.57
CA THR A 2 -2.08 -18.79 -9.20
C THR A 2 -1.59 -17.36 -9.15
N ASP A 3 -1.06 -16.87 -10.24
CA ASP A 3 -0.53 -15.50 -10.28
C ASP A 3 -1.60 -14.46 -10.01
N GLY A 4 -2.78 -14.67 -10.52
CA GLY A 4 -3.88 -13.76 -10.30
C GLY A 4 -4.26 -13.67 -8.83
N ILE A 5 -4.23 -14.79 -8.14
CA ILE A 5 -4.56 -14.84 -6.72
C ILE A 5 -3.52 -14.08 -5.91
N GLN A 6 -2.25 -14.24 -6.26
CA GLN A 6 -1.19 -13.55 -5.54
C GLN A 6 -1.29 -12.04 -5.68
N LYS A 7 -1.64 -11.57 -6.86
CA LYS A 7 -1.81 -10.15 -7.08
C LYS A 7 -2.96 -9.60 -6.23
N GLY A 8 -4.03 -10.37 -6.10
CA GLY A 8 -5.13 -9.98 -5.25
C GLY A 8 -4.71 -9.83 -3.80
N HIS A 9 -3.89 -10.74 -3.31
CA HIS A 9 -3.38 -10.69 -1.95
C HIS A 9 -2.56 -9.43 -1.70
N MET A 10 -1.72 -9.08 -2.65
CA MET A 10 -0.88 -7.89 -2.50
C MET A 10 -1.71 -6.63 -2.39
N ARG A 11 -2.78 -6.54 -3.15
CA ARG A 11 -3.67 -5.38 -3.09
C ARG A 11 -4.33 -5.27 -1.72
N LEU A 12 -4.79 -6.39 -1.20
CA LEU A 12 -5.45 -6.39 0.11
C LEU A 12 -4.48 -5.98 1.20
N GLN A 13 -3.25 -6.48 1.15
CA GLN A 13 -2.24 -6.10 2.13
C GLN A 13 -1.90 -4.62 2.05
N ALA A 14 -1.75 -4.11 0.85
CA ALA A 14 -1.44 -2.69 0.67
C ALA A 14 -2.54 -1.81 1.23
N LYS A 15 -3.79 -2.19 0.99
CA LYS A 15 -4.93 -1.45 1.51
C LYS A 15 -4.94 -1.48 3.03
N SER A 16 -4.74 -2.65 3.61
CA SER A 16 -4.71 -2.79 5.06
C SER A 16 -3.61 -1.95 5.68
N LEU A 17 -2.43 -1.98 5.07
CA LEU A 17 -1.31 -1.18 5.57
C LEU A 17 -1.61 0.32 5.47
N GLY A 18 -2.20 0.73 4.36
CA GLY A 18 -2.58 2.12 4.18
C GLY A 18 -3.53 2.60 5.26
N LEU A 19 -4.54 1.80 5.56
CA LEU A 19 -5.49 2.14 6.61
C LEU A 19 -4.83 2.14 7.98
N ALA A 20 -3.91 1.21 8.21
CA ALA A 20 -3.22 1.10 9.49
C ALA A 20 -2.35 2.31 9.78
N VAL A 21 -1.77 2.92 8.75
CA VAL A 21 -0.92 4.11 8.94
C VAL A 21 -1.72 5.41 8.87
N GLY A 22 -3.02 5.32 8.66
CA GLY A 22 -3.89 6.49 8.70
C GLY A 22 -4.14 7.17 7.36
N ALA A 23 -3.95 6.44 6.27
CA ALA A 23 -4.23 6.99 4.95
C ALA A 23 -5.73 7.17 4.75
N THR A 24 -6.12 8.25 4.07
CA THR A 24 -7.51 8.47 3.72
C THR A 24 -7.89 7.69 2.47
N GLN A 25 -9.20 7.62 2.20
CA GLN A 25 -9.67 6.92 1.01
C GLN A 25 -9.10 7.55 -0.26
N GLU A 26 -8.91 8.85 -0.26
CA GLU A 26 -8.32 9.54 -1.41
C GLU A 26 -6.85 9.20 -1.57
N GLU A 27 -6.16 9.00 -0.46
CA GLU A 27 -4.74 8.66 -0.49
C GLU A 27 -4.49 7.20 -0.81
N LEU A 28 -5.45 6.33 -0.52
CA LEU A 28 -5.27 4.90 -0.69
C LEU A 28 -4.81 4.49 -2.09
N PRO A 29 -5.47 4.93 -3.18
CA PRO A 29 -5.03 4.51 -4.52
C PRO A 29 -3.60 4.93 -4.83
N HIS A 30 -3.21 6.12 -4.42
CA HIS A 30 -1.85 6.59 -4.62
C HIS A 30 -0.86 5.80 -3.77
N LEU A 31 -1.22 5.58 -2.51
CA LEU A 31 -0.36 4.82 -1.60
C LEU A 31 -0.21 3.38 -2.07
N MET A 32 -1.27 2.78 -2.58
CA MET A 32 -1.20 1.42 -3.09
C MET A 32 -0.27 1.31 -4.29
N ASN A 33 -0.28 2.32 -5.16
CA ASN A 33 0.65 2.36 -6.27
C ASN A 33 2.10 2.40 -5.79
N LEU A 34 2.36 3.21 -4.79
CA LEU A 34 3.71 3.31 -4.22
C LEU A 34 4.12 2.01 -3.54
N LEU A 35 3.19 1.39 -2.81
CA LEU A 35 3.47 0.12 -2.15
C LEU A 35 3.73 -0.99 -3.15
N ALA A 36 3.04 -0.97 -4.29
CA ALA A 36 3.25 -1.97 -5.33
C ALA A 36 4.67 -1.91 -5.89
N LYS A 37 5.29 -0.75 -5.84
CA LYS A 37 6.66 -0.55 -6.31
C LYS A 37 7.68 -0.79 -5.22
N ALA A 38 7.24 -0.83 -3.96
CA ALA A 38 8.13 -1.00 -2.83
C ALA A 38 8.61 -2.45 -2.74
N PRO A 39 9.86 -2.67 -2.29
CA PRO A 39 10.38 -4.04 -2.16
C PRO A 39 9.73 -4.81 -1.00
N HIS A 40 9.22 -4.11 -0.01
CA HIS A 40 8.60 -4.73 1.14
C HIS A 40 7.28 -4.06 1.48
N LEU A 41 6.35 -4.86 1.98
CA LEU A 41 5.06 -4.36 2.44
C LEU A 41 5.02 -4.47 3.97
N ASN A 42 5.30 -3.36 4.65
CA ASN A 42 5.18 -3.31 6.10
C ASN A 42 4.74 -1.90 6.51
N GLN A 43 4.43 -1.75 7.79
CA GLN A 43 3.90 -0.48 8.28
C GLN A 43 4.89 0.66 8.13
N GLU A 44 6.16 0.39 8.35
CA GLU A 44 7.18 1.42 8.23
C GLU A 44 7.26 1.94 6.80
N THR A 45 7.27 1.02 5.85
CA THR A 45 7.29 1.39 4.44
C THR A 45 6.04 2.19 4.07
N ALA A 46 4.87 1.70 4.49
CA ALA A 46 3.62 2.38 4.19
C ALA A 46 3.59 3.77 4.78
N LYS A 47 4.08 3.92 6.00
CA LYS A 47 4.10 5.22 6.65
C LYS A 47 5.03 6.19 5.92
N ALA A 48 6.21 5.73 5.55
CA ALA A 48 7.16 6.56 4.84
C ALA A 48 6.60 7.02 3.49
N LEU A 49 5.96 6.11 2.77
CA LEU A 49 5.35 6.45 1.49
C LEU A 49 4.19 7.42 1.66
N LEU A 50 3.41 7.25 2.72
CA LEU A 50 2.31 8.16 3.00
C LEU A 50 2.82 9.58 3.25
N GLU A 51 3.90 9.71 3.99
CA GLU A 51 4.50 11.01 4.24
C GLU A 51 4.99 11.65 2.95
N GLU A 52 5.61 10.86 2.08
CA GLU A 52 6.03 11.35 0.77
C GLU A 52 4.82 11.85 -0.03
N LEU A 53 3.72 11.15 0.06
CA LEU A 53 2.51 11.50 -0.66
C LEU A 53 1.93 12.82 -0.19
N ARG A 54 2.11 13.13 1.09
CA ARG A 54 1.58 14.34 1.71
C ARG A 54 2.46 15.56 1.53
N LYS A 55 3.66 15.33 1.04
CA LYS A 55 4.54 16.47 0.71
C LYS A 55 4.06 17.15 -0.58
#